data_982f41b02a386b31dd4be2b755e6b1e0
#
_entry.id   982f41b02a386b31dd4be2b755e6b1e0
#
_cell.length_a   1.000
_cell.length_b   1.000
_cell.length_c   1.000
_cell.angle_alpha   90.00
_cell.angle_beta   90.00
_cell.angle_gamma   90.00
#
_symmetry.space_group_name_H-M   'P 1'
#
loop_
_entity.id
_entity.type
_entity.pdbx_description
1 polymer ?
#
loop_
_entity_poly.entity_id
_entity_poly.type
_entity_poly.pdbx_seq_one_letter_code
_entity_poly.pdbx_strand_id
1 'polypeptide(L)'
;MIRIFIGYDKRERAATSLLIDSLNKYSSSPLSITLIKREHLGGILTRPRGPLDSTDFSISRFLTPYLSEYKGWSIFMDCDMLFQDDITKLWNLQDEQHDVMVVKHQYIPKSQRKFDGEKQTPYTMKNWSSLMMFNNSKCEKLSLDYVNTAHGLELHQFKWADSVGELPKTWNWLADEYEYKEDVSNIHFTLGGPWFKDGIGSYNKSDYETIWKNYHQECTKY
;
A
#
# COMPACT_ATOMS: atom_id res chain seq x y z
N MET A 1 3.46 19.86 -3.46
CA MET A 1 2.99 18.71 -4.28
C MET A 1 3.34 17.43 -3.55
N ILE A 2 2.36 16.59 -3.30
CA ILE A 2 2.54 15.29 -2.61
C ILE A 2 3.00 14.25 -3.62
N ARG A 3 4.12 13.60 -3.35
CA ARG A 3 4.68 12.53 -4.20
C ARG A 3 4.17 11.17 -3.73
N ILE A 4 3.46 10.46 -4.60
CA ILE A 4 2.80 9.20 -4.31
C ILE A 4 3.28 8.13 -5.30
N PHE A 5 3.65 6.97 -4.78
CA PHE A 5 3.95 5.77 -5.54
C PHE A 5 2.90 4.70 -5.19
N ILE A 6 2.26 4.14 -6.20
CA ILE A 6 1.26 3.09 -6.05
C ILE A 6 1.83 1.81 -6.63
N GLY A 7 1.87 0.74 -5.83
CA GLY A 7 2.22 -0.58 -6.31
C GLY A 7 1.14 -1.12 -7.24
N TYR A 8 1.48 -1.49 -8.48
CA TYR A 8 0.51 -1.94 -9.47
C TYR A 8 0.55 -3.46 -9.67
N ASP A 9 -0.62 -4.09 -9.55
CA ASP A 9 -0.86 -5.47 -9.98
C ASP A 9 -2.02 -5.49 -10.99
N LYS A 10 -1.80 -6.12 -12.15
CA LYS A 10 -2.81 -6.17 -13.23
C LYS A 10 -4.14 -6.82 -12.81
N ARG A 11 -4.11 -7.70 -11.80
CA ARG A 11 -5.30 -8.34 -11.24
C ARG A 11 -6.19 -7.35 -10.49
N GLU A 12 -5.61 -6.25 -9.99
CA GLU A 12 -6.25 -5.23 -9.16
C GLU A 12 -6.40 -3.88 -9.88
N ARG A 13 -6.42 -3.88 -11.22
CA ARG A 13 -6.49 -2.64 -12.00
C ARG A 13 -7.72 -1.78 -11.69
N ALA A 14 -8.86 -2.40 -11.38
CA ALA A 14 -10.07 -1.65 -11.02
C ALA A 14 -9.92 -0.94 -9.68
N ALA A 15 -9.33 -1.61 -8.68
CA ALA A 15 -8.99 -1.01 -7.40
C ALA A 15 -8.01 0.16 -7.59
N THR A 16 -6.95 -0.03 -8.38
CA THR A 16 -5.98 1.03 -8.69
C THR A 16 -6.65 2.27 -9.27
N SER A 17 -7.61 2.11 -10.18
CA SER A 17 -8.33 3.24 -10.80
C SER A 17 -9.14 4.01 -9.76
N LEU A 18 -9.86 3.30 -8.89
CA LEU A 18 -10.65 3.94 -7.83
C LEU A 18 -9.77 4.59 -6.76
N LEU A 19 -8.62 3.99 -6.43
CA LEU A 19 -7.64 4.60 -5.54
C LEU A 19 -7.18 5.95 -6.09
N ILE A 20 -6.78 6.01 -7.37
CA ILE A 20 -6.33 7.27 -8.01
C ILE A 20 -7.46 8.30 -8.01
N ASP A 21 -8.67 7.89 -8.34
CA ASP A 21 -9.83 8.78 -8.33
C ASP A 21 -10.12 9.33 -6.94
N SER A 22 -10.16 8.46 -5.91
CA SER A 22 -10.41 8.87 -4.53
C SER A 22 -9.33 9.80 -3.98
N LEU A 23 -8.06 9.56 -4.31
CA LEU A 23 -6.97 10.47 -3.96
C LEU A 23 -7.19 11.87 -4.55
N ASN A 24 -7.58 11.95 -5.82
CA ASN A 24 -7.86 13.25 -6.47
C ASN A 24 -9.13 13.91 -5.92
N LYS A 25 -10.18 13.14 -5.62
CA LYS A 25 -11.43 13.66 -5.08
C LYS A 25 -11.24 14.35 -3.72
N TYR A 26 -10.47 13.74 -2.84
CA TYR A 26 -10.34 14.23 -1.46
C TYR A 26 -9.11 15.10 -1.21
N SER A 27 -8.13 15.16 -2.12
CA SER A 27 -6.92 15.93 -1.88
C SER A 27 -7.13 17.43 -2.03
N SER A 28 -6.73 18.18 -1.00
CA SER A 28 -6.63 19.65 -1.06
C SER A 28 -5.30 20.16 -1.66
N SER A 29 -4.36 19.25 -1.97
CA SER A 29 -3.04 19.58 -2.51
C SER A 29 -2.79 18.91 -3.85
N PRO A 30 -1.99 19.50 -4.74
CA PRO A 30 -1.60 18.85 -5.99
C PRO A 30 -0.84 17.54 -5.75
N LEU A 31 -1.19 16.49 -6.48
CA LEU A 31 -0.60 15.16 -6.39
C LEU A 31 0.35 14.87 -7.56
N SER A 32 1.42 14.13 -7.30
CA SER A 32 2.28 13.50 -8.29
C SER A 32 2.20 11.99 -8.08
N ILE A 33 1.44 11.30 -8.92
CA ILE A 33 1.17 9.87 -8.78
C ILE A 33 1.98 9.09 -9.80
N THR A 34 2.75 8.11 -9.31
CA THR A 34 3.55 7.20 -10.12
C THR A 34 3.14 5.76 -9.85
N LEU A 35 2.75 5.01 -10.88
CA LEU A 35 2.50 3.57 -10.75
C LEU A 35 3.82 2.81 -10.82
N ILE A 36 4.13 2.04 -9.78
CA ILE A 36 5.25 1.11 -9.78
C ILE A 36 4.77 -0.21 -10.41
N LYS A 37 4.99 -0.34 -11.71
CA LYS A 37 4.64 -1.52 -12.49
C LYS A 37 5.90 -2.34 -12.75
N ARG A 38 5.93 -3.58 -12.26
CA ARG A 38 7.12 -4.44 -12.30
C ARG A 38 7.73 -4.54 -13.70
N GLU A 39 6.89 -4.70 -14.73
CA GLU A 39 7.35 -4.83 -16.12
C GLU A 39 8.03 -3.56 -16.69
N HIS A 40 7.82 -2.40 -16.05
CA HIS A 40 8.47 -1.14 -16.43
C HIS A 40 9.79 -0.89 -15.69
N LEU A 41 10.19 -1.80 -14.77
CA LEU A 41 11.40 -1.68 -13.97
C LEU A 41 12.59 -2.48 -14.55
N GLY A 42 12.60 -2.73 -15.86
CA GLY A 42 13.71 -3.43 -16.51
C GLY A 42 15.06 -2.75 -16.23
N GLY A 43 16.05 -3.53 -15.79
CA GLY A 43 17.36 -3.03 -15.39
C GLY A 43 17.43 -2.42 -13.97
N ILE A 44 16.29 -2.07 -13.36
CA ILE A 44 16.20 -1.56 -11.98
C ILE A 44 15.88 -2.70 -11.01
N LEU A 45 14.79 -3.43 -11.24
CA LEU A 45 14.42 -4.61 -10.48
C LEU A 45 14.79 -5.87 -11.25
N THR A 46 15.94 -6.43 -10.92
CA THR A 46 16.53 -7.57 -11.65
C THR A 46 16.19 -8.92 -11.03
N ARG A 47 15.80 -8.94 -9.73
CA ARG A 47 15.43 -10.20 -9.07
C ARG A 47 14.11 -10.76 -9.63
N PRO A 48 13.99 -12.10 -9.78
CA PRO A 48 12.73 -12.72 -10.18
C PRO A 48 11.65 -12.54 -9.11
N ARG A 49 10.37 -12.67 -9.52
CA ARG A 49 9.27 -12.78 -8.56
C ARG A 49 9.43 -14.08 -7.77
N GLY A 50 9.42 -13.97 -6.45
CA GLY A 50 9.51 -15.12 -5.57
C GLY A 50 8.15 -15.81 -5.36
N PRO A 51 8.14 -17.08 -4.94
CA PRO A 51 6.90 -17.84 -4.71
C PRO A 51 6.09 -17.33 -3.51
N LEU A 52 6.68 -16.46 -2.67
CA LEU A 52 6.00 -15.82 -1.54
C LEU A 52 5.57 -14.38 -1.84
N ASP A 53 5.87 -13.88 -3.03
CA ASP A 53 5.46 -12.53 -3.46
C ASP A 53 4.01 -12.58 -3.91
N SER A 54 3.08 -12.19 -3.05
CA SER A 54 1.64 -12.25 -3.31
C SER A 54 1.16 -11.26 -4.38
N THR A 55 1.91 -10.16 -4.59
CA THR A 55 1.63 -9.13 -5.60
C THR A 55 2.86 -8.86 -6.45
N ASP A 56 2.67 -8.27 -7.64
CA ASP A 56 3.78 -7.89 -8.53
C ASP A 56 4.68 -6.80 -7.92
N PHE A 57 4.15 -6.07 -6.95
CA PHE A 57 4.87 -4.99 -6.26
C PHE A 57 5.36 -5.36 -4.84
N SER A 58 5.29 -6.63 -4.45
CA SER A 58 5.72 -7.07 -3.10
C SER A 58 7.12 -6.55 -2.73
N ILE A 59 8.04 -6.55 -3.68
CA ILE A 59 9.42 -6.08 -3.47
C ILE A 59 9.65 -4.68 -4.03
N SER A 60 9.06 -4.35 -5.19
CA SER A 60 9.33 -3.07 -5.86
C SER A 60 8.88 -1.85 -5.06
N ARG A 61 8.01 -2.02 -4.06
CA ARG A 61 7.63 -0.97 -3.11
C ARG A 61 8.82 -0.33 -2.41
N PHE A 62 9.87 -1.09 -2.16
CA PHE A 62 11.09 -0.64 -1.49
C PHE A 62 12.04 0.14 -2.43
N LEU A 63 11.72 0.25 -3.71
CA LEU A 63 12.41 1.14 -4.65
C LEU A 63 11.94 2.60 -4.56
N THR A 64 10.89 2.88 -3.78
CA THR A 64 10.33 4.24 -3.67
C THR A 64 11.37 5.31 -3.33
N PRO A 65 12.30 5.13 -2.37
CA PRO A 65 13.36 6.11 -2.10
C PRO A 65 14.32 6.29 -3.28
N TYR A 66 14.72 5.21 -3.94
CA TYR A 66 15.56 5.27 -5.14
C TYR A 66 14.86 6.04 -6.28
N LEU A 67 13.60 5.73 -6.56
CA LEU A 67 12.79 6.41 -7.57
C LEU A 67 12.52 7.89 -7.22
N SER A 68 12.69 8.24 -5.96
CA SER A 68 12.66 9.62 -5.46
C SER A 68 14.03 10.30 -5.45
N GLU A 69 15.08 9.64 -6.00
CA GLU A 69 16.46 10.11 -5.95
C GLU A 69 16.95 10.39 -4.52
N TYR A 70 16.40 9.67 -3.54
CA TYR A 70 16.64 9.87 -2.10
C TYR A 70 16.41 11.30 -1.63
N LYS A 71 15.44 12.03 -2.23
CA LYS A 71 15.17 13.43 -1.91
C LYS A 71 13.77 13.66 -1.36
N GLY A 72 13.69 14.43 -0.27
CA GLY A 72 12.44 14.84 0.38
C GLY A 72 11.60 13.66 0.87
N TRP A 73 10.30 13.84 0.92
CA TRP A 73 9.35 12.82 1.35
C TRP A 73 8.57 12.23 0.18
N SER A 74 8.13 10.99 0.34
CA SER A 74 7.20 10.33 -0.57
C SER A 74 6.33 9.31 0.16
N ILE A 75 5.18 8.99 -0.40
CA ILE A 75 4.28 7.95 0.10
C ILE A 75 4.28 6.79 -0.89
N PHE A 76 4.48 5.57 -0.39
CA PHE A 76 4.10 4.36 -1.10
C PHE A 76 2.79 3.83 -0.53
N MET A 77 1.94 3.28 -1.39
CA MET A 77 0.73 2.56 -0.98
C MET A 77 0.40 1.40 -1.91
N ASP A 78 -0.24 0.38 -1.36
CA ASP A 78 -0.80 -0.73 -2.12
C ASP A 78 -1.98 -0.23 -2.98
N CYS A 79 -2.27 -0.90 -4.09
CA CYS A 79 -3.29 -0.44 -5.05
C CYS A 79 -4.74 -0.77 -4.64
N ASP A 80 -4.92 -1.59 -3.62
CA ASP A 80 -6.20 -2.07 -3.10
C ASP A 80 -6.73 -1.22 -1.95
N MET A 81 -6.52 0.09 -2.05
CA MET A 81 -6.98 1.07 -1.06
C MET A 81 -8.05 2.00 -1.64
N LEU A 82 -8.86 2.60 -0.75
CA LEU A 82 -9.87 3.60 -1.09
C LEU A 82 -9.83 4.73 -0.05
N PHE A 83 -9.41 5.91 -0.46
CA PHE A 83 -9.37 7.09 0.40
C PHE A 83 -10.76 7.63 0.68
N GLN A 84 -10.98 8.08 1.92
CA GLN A 84 -12.21 8.72 2.40
C GLN A 84 -11.93 10.10 3.01
N ASP A 85 -10.66 10.50 3.08
CA ASP A 85 -10.23 11.76 3.69
C ASP A 85 -9.06 12.37 2.92
N ASP A 86 -8.78 13.64 3.17
CA ASP A 86 -7.73 14.40 2.49
C ASP A 86 -6.34 13.89 2.85
N ILE A 87 -5.63 13.35 1.84
CA ILE A 87 -4.26 12.85 2.00
C ILE A 87 -3.27 13.93 2.48
N THR A 88 -3.59 15.21 2.33
CA THR A 88 -2.79 16.31 2.86
C THR A 88 -2.66 16.22 4.39
N LYS A 89 -3.68 15.71 5.07
CA LYS A 89 -3.62 15.46 6.52
C LYS A 89 -2.58 14.39 6.88
N LEU A 90 -2.53 13.30 6.10
CA LEU A 90 -1.49 12.28 6.24
C LEU A 90 -0.12 12.86 5.96
N TRP A 91 0.02 13.60 4.85
CA TRP A 91 1.28 14.25 4.45
C TRP A 91 1.86 15.16 5.52
N ASN A 92 1.02 15.86 6.26
CA ASN A 92 1.43 16.77 7.33
C ASN A 92 1.88 16.07 8.62
N LEU A 93 1.82 14.73 8.70
CA LEU A 93 2.32 13.94 9.82
C LEU A 93 3.82 13.61 9.71
N GLN A 94 4.52 14.14 8.70
CA GLN A 94 5.97 13.94 8.55
C GLN A 94 6.72 14.26 9.83
N ASP A 95 7.58 13.33 10.26
CA ASP A 95 8.46 13.49 11.41
C ASP A 95 9.90 13.18 11.01
N GLU A 96 10.74 14.20 11.01
CA GLU A 96 12.15 14.11 10.62
C GLU A 96 12.99 13.18 11.53
N GLN A 97 12.45 12.72 12.65
CA GLN A 97 13.14 11.77 13.52
C GLN A 97 13.14 10.35 12.93
N HIS A 98 12.26 10.07 11.98
CA HIS A 98 12.06 8.73 11.41
C HIS A 98 12.54 8.61 9.97
N ASP A 99 13.03 7.41 9.61
CA ASP A 99 13.40 7.07 8.24
C ASP A 99 12.16 6.75 7.42
N VAL A 100 11.19 6.11 8.06
CA VAL A 100 9.90 5.74 7.48
C VAL A 100 8.83 5.78 8.55
N MET A 101 7.61 6.17 8.17
CA MET A 101 6.44 6.13 9.04
C MET A 101 5.39 5.20 8.45
N VAL A 102 4.79 4.36 9.29
CA VAL A 102 3.83 3.31 8.91
C VAL A 102 2.71 3.17 9.92
N VAL A 103 1.59 2.59 9.53
CA VAL A 103 0.61 2.11 10.50
C VAL A 103 1.10 0.79 11.09
N LYS A 104 1.35 0.77 12.41
CA LYS A 104 1.86 -0.40 13.14
C LYS A 104 0.71 -1.35 13.49
N HIS A 105 0.35 -2.20 12.53
CA HIS A 105 -0.71 -3.19 12.73
C HIS A 105 -0.30 -4.26 13.75
N GLN A 106 -1.20 -4.53 14.69
CA GLN A 106 -1.09 -5.62 15.65
C GLN A 106 -2.35 -6.48 15.54
N TYR A 107 -2.30 -7.56 14.78
CA TYR A 107 -3.43 -8.46 14.59
C TYR A 107 -2.97 -9.86 14.15
N ILE A 108 -3.85 -10.83 14.36
CA ILE A 108 -3.68 -12.18 13.82
C ILE A 108 -4.62 -12.29 12.63
N PRO A 109 -4.13 -12.63 11.42
CA PRO A 109 -4.97 -12.76 10.24
C PRO A 109 -6.13 -13.73 10.46
N LYS A 110 -7.35 -13.30 10.15
CA LYS A 110 -8.56 -14.13 10.28
C LYS A 110 -8.62 -15.25 9.24
N SER A 111 -7.96 -15.09 8.09
CA SER A 111 -7.94 -16.06 7.00
C SER A 111 -6.52 -16.57 6.72
N GLN A 112 -6.39 -17.83 6.32
CA GLN A 112 -5.12 -18.40 5.83
C GLN A 112 -4.92 -18.15 4.34
N ARG A 113 -5.90 -17.62 3.65
CA ARG A 113 -5.88 -17.28 2.23
C ARG A 113 -6.39 -15.86 2.01
N LYS A 114 -5.92 -15.24 0.96
CA LYS A 114 -6.39 -13.96 0.47
C LYS A 114 -6.76 -14.06 -1.01
N PHE A 115 -6.99 -12.93 -1.69
CA PHE A 115 -7.46 -12.88 -3.07
C PHE A 115 -6.75 -13.90 -3.97
N ASP A 116 -7.49 -14.42 -4.94
CA ASP A 116 -7.01 -15.38 -5.96
C ASP A 116 -6.36 -16.66 -5.35
N GLY A 117 -6.78 -17.03 -4.12
CA GLY A 117 -6.28 -18.21 -3.42
C GLY A 117 -4.86 -18.11 -2.87
N GLU A 118 -4.23 -16.95 -2.96
CA GLU A 118 -2.88 -16.69 -2.45
C GLU A 118 -2.75 -17.01 -0.95
N LYS A 119 -1.68 -17.69 -0.59
CA LYS A 119 -1.43 -18.08 0.81
C LYS A 119 -1.11 -16.84 1.65
N GLN A 120 -1.83 -16.71 2.78
CA GLN A 120 -1.54 -15.69 3.78
C GLN A 120 -0.61 -16.25 4.85
N THR A 121 0.64 -15.81 4.86
CA THR A 121 1.62 -16.20 5.88
C THR A 121 1.60 -15.18 7.03
N PRO A 122 1.41 -15.60 8.29
CA PRO A 122 1.60 -14.72 9.43
C PRO A 122 3.10 -14.43 9.61
N TYR A 123 3.45 -13.17 9.78
CA TYR A 123 4.79 -12.72 10.16
C TYR A 123 4.69 -11.42 10.96
N THR A 124 5.72 -11.12 11.73
CA THR A 124 5.79 -9.87 12.49
C THR A 124 5.81 -8.67 11.54
N MET A 125 5.14 -7.56 11.91
CA MET A 125 5.01 -6.34 11.10
C MET A 125 4.21 -6.55 9.79
N LYS A 126 3.29 -7.53 9.78
CA LYS A 126 2.42 -7.76 8.62
C LYS A 126 1.60 -6.52 8.29
N ASN A 127 1.50 -6.19 6.99
CA ASN A 127 0.82 -5.02 6.44
C ASN A 127 1.39 -3.65 6.85
N TRP A 128 2.50 -3.59 7.61
CA TRP A 128 3.14 -2.30 7.88
C TRP A 128 3.66 -1.64 6.59
N SER A 129 4.16 -2.43 5.66
CA SER A 129 4.71 -1.96 4.39
C SER A 129 3.67 -1.68 3.30
N SER A 130 2.37 -1.83 3.59
CA SER A 130 1.32 -1.54 2.60
C SER A 130 1.04 -0.05 2.43
N LEU A 131 1.32 0.76 3.46
CA LEU A 131 1.36 2.22 3.39
C LEU A 131 2.59 2.70 4.14
N MET A 132 3.51 3.34 3.42
CA MET A 132 4.79 3.83 3.95
C MET A 132 5.00 5.28 3.55
N MET A 133 5.31 6.12 4.51
CA MET A 133 5.72 7.50 4.27
C MET A 133 7.22 7.59 4.52
N PHE A 134 7.99 7.70 3.43
CA PHE A 134 9.45 7.68 3.46
C PHE A 134 10.05 9.08 3.61
N ASN A 135 10.97 9.24 4.55
CA ASN A 135 11.97 10.29 4.54
C ASN A 135 13.12 9.80 3.63
N ASN A 136 13.00 10.07 2.33
CA ASN A 136 13.83 9.42 1.32
C ASN A 136 15.33 9.60 1.58
N SER A 137 15.76 10.76 2.08
CA SER A 137 17.17 11.05 2.36
C SER A 137 17.77 10.18 3.47
N LYS A 138 16.94 9.58 4.32
CA LYS A 138 17.36 8.63 5.36
C LYS A 138 17.28 7.18 4.93
N CYS A 139 16.81 6.90 3.70
CA CYS A 139 16.57 5.55 3.21
C CYS A 139 17.63 5.06 2.22
N GLU A 140 18.85 5.60 2.23
CA GLU A 140 19.94 5.20 1.30
C GLU A 140 20.36 3.73 1.43
N LYS A 141 20.09 3.08 2.57
CA LYS A 141 20.25 1.64 2.76
C LYS A 141 19.38 0.82 1.80
N LEU A 142 18.25 1.36 1.32
CA LEU A 142 17.44 0.78 0.24
C LEU A 142 18.06 1.04 -1.15
N SER A 143 19.35 0.73 -1.29
CA SER A 143 20.04 0.78 -2.58
C SER A 143 19.45 -0.25 -3.55
N LEU A 144 19.70 -0.07 -4.85
CA LEU A 144 19.29 -1.07 -5.86
C LEU A 144 19.82 -2.46 -5.56
N ASP A 145 21.08 -2.55 -5.14
CA ASP A 145 21.70 -3.83 -4.80
C ASP A 145 20.98 -4.48 -3.62
N TYR A 146 20.74 -3.72 -2.53
CA TYR A 146 20.07 -4.24 -1.36
C TYR A 146 18.64 -4.70 -1.68
N VAL A 147 17.84 -3.92 -2.42
CA VAL A 147 16.47 -4.30 -2.79
C VAL A 147 16.46 -5.54 -3.68
N ASN A 148 17.46 -5.71 -4.56
CA ASN A 148 17.54 -6.86 -5.45
C ASN A 148 18.05 -8.13 -4.76
N THR A 149 18.81 -8.04 -3.65
CA THR A 149 19.48 -9.19 -3.02
C THR A 149 18.94 -9.57 -1.64
N ALA A 150 18.44 -8.61 -0.86
CA ALA A 150 17.93 -8.85 0.50
C ALA A 150 16.75 -9.83 0.51
N HIS A 151 16.63 -10.62 1.58
CA HIS A 151 15.47 -11.49 1.77
C HIS A 151 14.19 -10.68 1.91
N GLY A 152 13.07 -11.11 1.30
CA GLY A 152 11.81 -10.36 1.33
C GLY A 152 11.33 -10.02 2.76
N LEU A 153 11.49 -10.94 3.73
CA LEU A 153 11.15 -10.66 5.12
C LEU A 153 12.03 -9.57 5.76
N GLU A 154 13.30 -9.45 5.38
CA GLU A 154 14.16 -8.38 5.89
C GLU A 154 13.66 -7.01 5.44
N LEU A 155 13.24 -6.91 4.17
CA LEU A 155 12.64 -5.72 3.62
C LEU A 155 11.33 -5.36 4.36
N HIS A 156 10.40 -6.33 4.49
CA HIS A 156 9.10 -6.12 5.13
C HIS A 156 9.18 -5.95 6.66
N GLN A 157 10.27 -6.38 7.29
CA GLN A 157 10.57 -6.17 8.71
C GLN A 157 11.42 -4.92 8.96
N PHE A 158 11.61 -4.09 7.96
CA PHE A 158 12.31 -2.80 8.08
C PHE A 158 13.74 -2.91 8.62
N LYS A 159 14.47 -4.01 8.30
CA LYS A 159 15.87 -4.20 8.74
C LYS A 159 16.82 -3.15 8.17
N TRP A 160 16.40 -2.44 7.17
CA TRP A 160 17.10 -1.34 6.52
C TRP A 160 16.89 0.02 7.23
N ALA A 161 15.85 0.16 8.05
CA ALA A 161 15.54 1.40 8.75
C ALA A 161 16.12 1.41 10.17
N ASP A 162 16.68 2.52 10.59
CA ASP A 162 17.14 2.73 11.96
C ASP A 162 15.99 3.20 12.85
N SER A 163 15.00 3.91 12.28
CA SER A 163 13.82 4.40 13.00
C SER A 163 12.55 4.28 12.17
N VAL A 164 11.55 3.58 12.73
CA VAL A 164 10.22 3.42 12.14
C VAL A 164 9.18 4.15 13.00
N GLY A 165 8.64 5.25 12.47
CA GLY A 165 7.58 6.03 13.10
C GLY A 165 6.20 5.38 12.97
N GLU A 166 5.23 5.91 13.72
CA GLU A 166 3.86 5.40 13.74
C GLU A 166 2.89 6.42 13.15
N LEU A 167 2.02 5.95 12.26
CA LEU A 167 0.90 6.70 11.70
C LEU A 167 -0.41 6.28 12.35
N PRO A 168 -1.40 7.18 12.45
CA PRO A 168 -2.74 6.83 12.93
C PRO A 168 -3.36 5.68 12.13
N LYS A 169 -3.96 4.72 12.84
CA LYS A 169 -4.52 3.49 12.27
C LYS A 169 -5.58 3.73 11.19
N THR A 170 -6.30 4.85 11.26
CA THR A 170 -7.33 5.23 10.28
C THR A 170 -6.79 5.42 8.86
N TRP A 171 -5.47 5.67 8.70
CA TRP A 171 -4.84 5.83 7.38
C TRP A 171 -4.53 4.51 6.66
N ASN A 172 -4.67 3.37 7.34
CA ASN A 172 -4.50 2.05 6.74
C ASN A 172 -5.42 1.05 7.45
N TRP A 173 -6.73 1.27 7.33
CA TRP A 173 -7.74 0.47 8.00
C TRP A 173 -7.99 -0.82 7.24
N LEU A 174 -7.61 -1.95 7.82
CA LEU A 174 -7.71 -3.25 7.18
C LEU A 174 -9.16 -3.73 7.17
N ALA A 175 -9.80 -3.64 5.99
CA ALA A 175 -11.16 -4.13 5.79
C ALA A 175 -11.23 -5.62 6.16
N ASP A 176 -12.29 -6.01 6.87
CA ASP A 176 -12.61 -7.37 7.32
C ASP A 176 -11.63 -8.02 8.29
N GLU A 177 -10.41 -7.51 8.41
CA GLU A 177 -9.50 -7.87 9.51
C GLU A 177 -9.85 -7.10 10.78
N TYR A 178 -10.28 -5.85 10.65
CA TYR A 178 -10.79 -5.05 11.75
C TYR A 178 -12.32 -5.03 11.77
N GLU A 179 -12.89 -4.61 12.90
CA GLU A 179 -14.31 -4.33 12.97
C GLU A 179 -14.67 -3.11 12.11
N TYR A 180 -15.92 -3.06 11.64
CA TYR A 180 -16.40 -1.92 10.88
C TYR A 180 -16.28 -0.63 11.69
N LYS A 181 -15.80 0.40 11.02
CA LYS A 181 -15.72 1.77 11.54
C LYS A 181 -16.06 2.75 10.42
N GLU A 182 -17.00 3.62 10.64
CA GLU A 182 -17.45 4.60 9.65
C GLU A 182 -16.37 5.65 9.33
N ASP A 183 -15.76 6.22 10.39
CA ASP A 183 -14.79 7.31 10.27
C ASP A 183 -13.37 6.78 10.07
N VAL A 184 -13.06 6.22 8.89
CA VAL A 184 -11.71 5.83 8.51
C VAL A 184 -11.22 6.72 7.38
N SER A 185 -9.95 7.09 7.41
CA SER A 185 -9.36 7.98 6.41
C SER A 185 -8.98 7.25 5.12
N ASN A 186 -8.64 5.96 5.22
CA ASN A 186 -8.28 5.11 4.09
C ASN A 186 -8.61 3.65 4.38
N ILE A 187 -9.43 3.03 3.55
CA ILE A 187 -9.82 1.62 3.61
C ILE A 187 -8.82 0.80 2.80
N HIS A 188 -8.29 -0.28 3.37
CA HIS A 188 -7.38 -1.20 2.70
C HIS A 188 -8.00 -2.60 2.60
N PHE A 189 -8.26 -3.06 1.39
CA PHE A 189 -8.86 -4.35 1.09
C PHE A 189 -7.82 -5.48 1.01
N THR A 190 -7.03 -5.63 2.07
CA THR A 190 -5.85 -6.54 2.12
C THR A 190 -6.13 -8.01 1.82
N LEU A 191 -7.38 -8.46 1.94
CA LEU A 191 -7.81 -9.81 1.58
C LEU A 191 -8.28 -9.92 0.12
N GLY A 192 -8.31 -8.82 -0.61
CA GLY A 192 -8.92 -8.62 -1.91
C GLY A 192 -10.23 -7.87 -1.78
N GLY A 193 -10.86 -7.44 -2.85
CA GLY A 193 -12.08 -6.64 -2.81
C GLY A 193 -13.11 -7.07 -3.86
N PRO A 194 -14.20 -6.30 -4.00
CA PRO A 194 -15.34 -6.68 -4.84
C PRO A 194 -15.06 -6.69 -6.35
N TRP A 195 -13.86 -6.38 -6.77
CA TRP A 195 -13.40 -6.50 -8.16
C TRP A 195 -12.99 -7.91 -8.58
N PHE A 196 -12.84 -8.86 -7.63
CA PHE A 196 -12.61 -10.26 -7.93
C PHE A 196 -13.93 -11.01 -8.15
N LYS A 197 -14.02 -11.77 -9.27
CA LYS A 197 -15.29 -12.40 -9.70
C LYS A 197 -15.74 -13.59 -8.86
N ASP A 198 -14.82 -14.32 -8.27
CA ASP A 198 -15.10 -15.65 -7.70
C ASP A 198 -14.77 -15.71 -6.22
N GLY A 199 -15.29 -14.83 -5.41
CA GLY A 199 -15.54 -15.07 -3.98
C GLY A 199 -14.46 -15.72 -3.11
N ILE A 200 -13.26 -16.01 -3.62
CA ILE A 200 -12.11 -16.42 -2.81
C ILE A 200 -11.40 -15.16 -2.36
N GLY A 201 -11.67 -14.75 -1.18
CA GLY A 201 -11.55 -13.42 -0.64
C GLY A 201 -12.88 -12.70 -0.73
N SER A 202 -13.96 -13.48 -0.90
CA SER A 202 -15.31 -12.93 -0.91
C SER A 202 -15.60 -12.38 0.48
N TYR A 203 -15.52 -11.12 0.55
CA TYR A 203 -16.18 -10.34 1.56
C TYR A 203 -17.66 -10.66 1.49
N ASN A 204 -18.14 -11.48 2.40
CA ASN A 204 -19.55 -11.66 2.60
C ASN A 204 -20.12 -10.33 3.06
N LYS A 205 -20.51 -9.46 2.09
CA LYS A 205 -21.31 -8.25 2.31
C LYS A 205 -20.81 -7.36 3.47
N SER A 206 -19.50 -7.08 3.51
CA SER A 206 -19.02 -6.09 4.47
C SER A 206 -19.54 -4.70 4.06
N ASP A 207 -19.68 -3.85 5.04
CA ASP A 207 -20.05 -2.44 4.80
C ASP A 207 -19.01 -1.76 3.89
N TYR A 208 -17.74 -2.13 3.98
CA TYR A 208 -16.68 -1.63 3.11
C TYR A 208 -16.82 -2.06 1.65
N GLU A 209 -17.31 -3.28 1.37
CA GLU A 209 -17.66 -3.69 0.00
C GLU A 209 -18.74 -2.80 -0.58
N THR A 210 -19.76 -2.48 0.23
CA THR A 210 -20.84 -1.58 -0.17
C THR A 210 -20.30 -0.17 -0.46
N ILE A 211 -19.42 0.35 0.38
CA ILE A 211 -18.78 1.65 0.17
C ILE A 211 -18.00 1.64 -1.16
N TRP A 212 -17.21 0.61 -1.42
CA TRP A 212 -16.43 0.49 -2.67
C TRP A 212 -17.35 0.44 -3.90
N LYS A 213 -18.43 -0.37 -3.86
CA LYS A 213 -19.38 -0.50 -4.97
C LYS A 213 -20.12 0.81 -5.25
N ASN A 214 -20.56 1.51 -4.22
CA ASN A 214 -21.21 2.81 -4.35
C ASN A 214 -20.25 3.83 -4.97
N TYR A 215 -19.01 3.87 -4.49
CA TYR A 215 -17.99 4.74 -5.04
C TYR A 215 -17.71 4.43 -6.52
N HIS A 216 -17.55 3.15 -6.88
CA HIS A 216 -17.39 2.72 -8.26
C HIS A 216 -18.55 3.16 -9.17
N GLN A 217 -19.80 3.03 -8.69
CA GLN A 217 -20.97 3.49 -9.44
C GLN A 217 -21.01 5.02 -9.61
N GLU A 218 -20.54 5.76 -8.62
CA GLU A 218 -20.43 7.22 -8.70
C GLU A 218 -19.43 7.62 -9.79
N CYS A 219 -18.24 7.04 -9.80
CA CYS A 219 -17.17 7.33 -10.79
C CYS A 219 -17.53 6.93 -12.22
N THR A 220 -18.47 6.00 -12.44
CA THR A 220 -18.83 5.49 -13.77
C THR A 220 -20.06 6.17 -14.39
N LYS A 221 -20.62 7.18 -13.74
CA LYS A 221 -21.82 7.90 -14.21
C LYS A 221 -21.54 9.00 -15.23
N TYR A 222 -20.30 9.26 -15.60
CA TYR A 222 -19.89 10.32 -16.51
C TYR A 222 -19.20 9.79 -17.75
#